data_b159f2debf8b5279d47f628828e58b72
#
_entry.id   b159f2debf8b5279d47f628828e58b72
#
_cell.length_a   1.000
_cell.length_b   1.000
_cell.length_c   1.000
_cell.angle_alpha   90.00
_cell.angle_beta   90.00
_cell.angle_gamma   90.00
#
_symmetry.space_group_name_H-M   'P 1'
#
loop_
_entity.id
_entity.type
_entity.pdbx_description
1 polymer ?
#
loop_
_entity_poly.entity_id
_entity_poly.type
_entity_poly.pdbx_seq_one_letter_code
_entity_poly.pdbx_strand_id
1 'polypeptide(L)'
;MGGADNQSCRETQDVVRSGTPAQVLPVFRRDPLTGEPVQGELRWGLIPHYVDARPHIQPIHARAETITEQRMFRDAYRKRRCIVLMTGFNLKDQNGKRRVISCIDGAPFGVAGIWENWKDPLTSRWERTFAIITVPANKLIAPVHDRMPAILHNRDFGRWIGPEDNPHDLLVSYAGDDLVVSPPAGKSRRRP
;
A
#
# COMPACT_ATOMS: atom_id res chain seq x y z
N MET A 1 -5.35 -26.67 -35.04
CA MET A 1 -3.96 -26.26 -34.81
C MET A 1 -4.02 -24.79 -34.45
N GLY A 2 -3.71 -24.44 -33.24
CA GLY A 2 -3.70 -23.06 -32.73
C GLY A 2 -3.34 -23.11 -31.26
N GLY A 3 -2.05 -23.13 -30.95
CA GLY A 3 -1.54 -23.11 -29.61
C GLY A 3 -1.87 -21.78 -28.95
N ALA A 4 -2.57 -21.82 -27.84
CA ALA A 4 -2.71 -20.69 -26.92
C ALA A 4 -1.40 -20.60 -26.14
N ASP A 5 -0.60 -19.59 -26.45
CA ASP A 5 0.59 -19.24 -25.71
C ASP A 5 0.19 -18.82 -24.28
N ASN A 6 0.43 -19.75 -23.40
CA ASN A 6 0.42 -19.55 -21.96
C ASN A 6 1.68 -18.75 -21.60
N GLN A 7 1.63 -17.40 -21.72
CA GLN A 7 2.65 -16.55 -21.16
C GLN A 7 2.53 -16.55 -19.64
N SER A 8 3.23 -17.51 -19.08
CA SER A 8 3.67 -17.62 -17.70
C SER A 8 3.89 -16.23 -17.08
N CYS A 9 3.14 -15.96 -16.02
CA CYS A 9 3.44 -14.94 -15.03
C CYS A 9 4.90 -15.09 -14.57
N ARG A 10 5.79 -14.25 -15.12
CA ARG A 10 7.19 -14.20 -14.70
C ARG A 10 7.25 -13.72 -13.26
N GLU A 11 7.88 -14.54 -12.47
CA GLU A 11 8.39 -14.39 -11.11
C GLU A 11 8.18 -13.03 -10.45
N THR A 12 7.29 -13.01 -9.48
CA THR A 12 7.01 -11.91 -8.57
C THR A 12 8.16 -11.72 -7.57
N GLN A 13 9.28 -11.14 -8.02
CA GLN A 13 10.34 -10.68 -7.12
C GLN A 13 9.96 -9.41 -6.33
N ASP A 14 8.81 -8.81 -6.62
CA ASP A 14 8.42 -7.46 -6.23
C ASP A 14 7.30 -7.40 -5.20
N VAL A 15 7.02 -8.50 -4.52
CA VAL A 15 5.98 -8.58 -3.49
C VAL A 15 6.57 -8.32 -2.11
N VAL A 16 6.04 -7.32 -1.42
CA VAL A 16 6.45 -7.00 -0.05
C VAL A 16 5.94 -8.05 0.92
N ARG A 17 6.81 -8.87 1.48
CA ARG A 17 6.43 -9.87 2.49
C ARG A 17 6.05 -9.24 3.83
N SER A 18 6.75 -8.20 4.24
CA SER A 18 6.40 -7.34 5.39
C SER A 18 7.25 -6.08 5.33
N GLY A 19 6.63 -4.93 5.07
CA GLY A 19 7.31 -3.64 5.12
C GLY A 19 7.35 -3.08 6.54
N THR A 20 8.38 -2.29 6.82
CA THR A 20 8.42 -1.42 7.99
C THR A 20 8.50 0.04 7.52
N PRO A 21 7.94 0.99 8.30
CA PRO A 21 8.07 2.40 7.98
C PRO A 21 9.52 2.80 7.68
N ALA A 22 9.70 3.77 6.80
CA ALA A 22 10.96 4.28 6.28
C ALA A 22 11.74 3.34 5.33
N GLN A 23 11.29 2.11 5.08
CA GLN A 23 11.86 1.28 4.03
C GLN A 23 11.48 1.77 2.63
N VAL A 24 12.36 1.48 1.67
CA VAL A 24 12.09 1.64 0.25
C VAL A 24 11.47 0.34 -0.24
N LEU A 25 10.30 0.43 -0.87
CA LEU A 25 9.49 -0.71 -1.30
C LEU A 25 9.06 -0.56 -2.76
N PRO A 26 8.87 -1.65 -3.48
CA PRO A 26 8.32 -1.63 -4.82
C PRO A 26 6.83 -1.20 -4.78
N VAL A 27 6.49 -0.26 -5.64
CA VAL A 27 5.16 0.35 -5.72
C VAL A 27 4.75 0.50 -7.17
N PHE A 28 3.54 0.07 -7.51
CA PHE A 28 2.95 0.28 -8.83
C PHE A 28 2.20 1.61 -8.86
N ARG A 29 2.44 2.41 -9.86
CA ARG A 29 1.82 3.72 -10.05
C ARG A 29 1.67 4.03 -11.54
N ARG A 30 0.90 5.04 -11.85
CA ARG A 30 0.87 5.60 -13.21
C ARG A 30 2.06 6.54 -13.41
N ASP A 31 2.74 6.40 -14.54
CA ASP A 31 3.75 7.36 -14.94
C ASP A 31 3.08 8.68 -15.36
N PRO A 32 3.46 9.84 -14.78
CA PRO A 32 2.81 11.10 -15.10
C PRO A 32 3.11 11.62 -16.51
N LEU A 33 4.15 11.11 -17.18
CA LEU A 33 4.53 11.54 -18.53
C LEU A 33 3.86 10.68 -19.61
N THR A 34 3.92 9.35 -19.44
CA THR A 34 3.41 8.42 -20.45
C THR A 34 1.96 8.00 -20.20
N GLY A 35 1.51 8.11 -18.95
CA GLY A 35 0.21 7.60 -18.52
C GLY A 35 0.17 6.09 -18.30
N GLU A 36 1.26 5.37 -18.54
CA GLU A 36 1.34 3.92 -18.41
C GLU A 36 1.60 3.47 -16.97
N PRO A 37 1.13 2.27 -16.59
CA PRO A 37 1.51 1.66 -15.33
C PRO A 37 3.01 1.38 -15.27
N VAL A 38 3.66 1.84 -14.22
CA VAL A 38 5.09 1.59 -13.99
C VAL A 38 5.32 1.19 -12.54
N GLN A 39 6.28 0.31 -12.36
CA GLN A 39 6.82 -0.01 -11.05
C GLN A 39 7.99 0.92 -10.73
N GLY A 40 8.09 1.30 -9.48
CA GLY A 40 9.21 2.09 -8.96
C GLY A 40 9.42 1.85 -7.48
N GLU A 41 10.57 2.20 -6.99
CA GLU A 41 10.90 2.13 -5.57
C GLU A 41 10.56 3.45 -4.88
N LEU A 42 9.74 3.37 -3.83
CA LEU A 42 9.29 4.52 -3.05
C LEU A 42 9.52 4.26 -1.55
N ARG A 43 9.86 5.31 -0.82
CA ARG A 43 10.04 5.23 0.64
C ARG A 43 8.67 5.29 1.35
N TRP A 44 8.43 4.40 2.27
CA TRP A 44 7.21 4.40 3.08
C TRP A 44 7.29 5.44 4.21
N GLY A 45 6.46 6.47 4.10
CA GLY A 45 6.42 7.66 4.95
C GLY A 45 6.33 8.91 4.07
N LEU A 46 5.10 9.40 3.87
CA LEU A 46 4.80 10.46 2.91
C LEU A 46 5.44 11.79 3.30
N ILE A 47 6.07 12.45 2.35
CA ILE A 47 6.53 13.83 2.46
C ILE A 47 5.77 14.65 1.42
N PRO A 48 4.91 15.60 1.83
CA PRO A 48 4.18 16.42 0.89
C PRO A 48 5.13 17.27 0.04
N HIS A 49 4.83 17.40 -1.25
CA HIS A 49 5.68 18.13 -2.21
C HIS A 49 5.92 19.59 -1.88
N TYR A 50 5.03 20.22 -1.08
CA TYR A 50 5.04 21.64 -0.77
C TYR A 50 5.79 22.02 0.51
N VAL A 51 6.39 21.05 1.21
CA VAL A 51 7.14 21.36 2.45
C VAL A 51 8.60 21.73 2.13
N ASP A 52 9.09 22.78 2.80
CA ASP A 52 10.42 23.35 2.59
C ASP A 52 11.52 22.64 3.40
N ALA A 53 11.13 21.69 4.25
CA ALA A 53 12.06 20.88 5.02
C ALA A 53 11.48 19.47 5.25
N ARG A 54 12.35 18.49 5.46
CA ARG A 54 11.93 17.12 5.81
C ARG A 54 11.20 17.12 7.16
N PRO A 55 9.92 16.71 7.21
CA PRO A 55 9.20 16.64 8.48
C PRO A 55 9.79 15.55 9.39
N HIS A 56 9.79 15.81 10.70
CA HIS A 56 10.15 14.79 11.70
C HIS A 56 9.18 13.62 11.71
N ILE A 57 7.89 13.88 11.49
CA ILE A 57 6.85 12.87 11.40
C ILE A 57 6.42 12.77 9.94
N GLN A 58 6.60 11.59 9.38
CA GLN A 58 6.17 11.24 8.03
C GLN A 58 5.02 10.24 8.14
N PRO A 59 3.79 10.62 7.74
CA PRO A 59 2.65 9.73 7.87
C PRO A 59 2.82 8.50 6.97
N ILE A 60 2.66 7.35 7.57
CA ILE A 60 2.71 6.05 6.87
C ILE A 60 1.32 5.59 6.43
N HIS A 61 0.26 6.17 7.02
CA HIS A 61 -1.12 5.87 6.71
C HIS A 61 -1.92 7.16 6.45
N ALA A 62 -2.89 7.07 5.54
CA ALA A 62 -3.91 8.08 5.30
C ALA A 62 -5.30 7.43 5.50
N ARG A 63 -6.20 8.10 6.21
CA ARG A 63 -7.57 7.59 6.40
C ARG A 63 -8.43 7.92 5.19
N ALA A 64 -9.13 6.94 4.64
CA ALA A 64 -10.03 7.12 3.49
C ALA A 64 -11.08 8.21 3.74
N GLU A 65 -11.61 8.28 4.94
CA GLU A 65 -12.70 9.17 5.31
C GLU A 65 -12.33 10.67 5.22
N THR A 66 -11.05 10.98 5.37
CA THR A 66 -10.57 12.39 5.41
C THR A 66 -9.53 12.70 4.33
N ILE A 67 -9.23 11.75 3.46
CA ILE A 67 -8.14 11.86 2.48
C ILE A 67 -8.35 13.01 1.47
N THR A 68 -9.60 13.31 1.14
CA THR A 68 -9.98 14.40 0.23
C THR A 68 -9.91 15.79 0.86
N GLU A 69 -9.97 15.86 2.20
CA GLU A 69 -10.02 17.12 2.95
C GLU A 69 -8.64 17.53 3.45
N GLN A 70 -7.84 16.57 3.91
CA GLN A 70 -6.54 16.86 4.49
C GLN A 70 -5.56 17.35 3.43
N ARG A 71 -5.06 18.59 3.61
CA ARG A 71 -4.08 19.23 2.71
C ARG A 71 -2.89 18.31 2.40
N MET A 72 -2.46 17.52 3.36
CA MET A 72 -1.32 16.63 3.24
C MET A 72 -1.53 15.51 2.22
N PHE A 73 -2.78 15.06 2.00
CA PHE A 73 -3.10 13.88 1.22
C PHE A 73 -3.92 14.16 -0.04
N ARG A 74 -4.76 15.21 -0.04
CA ARG A 74 -5.77 15.43 -1.09
C ARG A 74 -5.18 15.54 -2.50
N ASP A 75 -4.03 16.21 -2.64
CA ASP A 75 -3.41 16.42 -3.95
C ASP A 75 -2.76 15.13 -4.48
N ALA A 76 -2.15 14.36 -3.57
CA ALA A 76 -1.64 13.03 -3.87
C ALA A 76 -2.79 12.05 -4.20
N TYR A 77 -3.88 12.10 -3.45
CA TYR A 77 -5.06 11.29 -3.71
C TYR A 77 -5.69 11.54 -5.09
N ARG A 78 -5.79 12.79 -5.50
CA ARG A 78 -6.34 13.15 -6.82
C ARG A 78 -5.44 12.73 -7.98
N LYS A 79 -4.12 12.85 -7.85
CA LYS A 79 -3.20 12.80 -9.00
C LYS A 79 -2.14 11.70 -8.91
N ARG A 80 -1.87 11.16 -7.73
CA ARG A 80 -0.72 10.31 -7.46
C ARG A 80 -1.09 9.11 -6.60
N ARG A 81 -1.99 8.28 -7.14
CA ARG A 81 -2.36 7.00 -6.52
C ARG A 81 -1.37 5.92 -6.89
N CYS A 82 -1.24 4.94 -6.02
CA CYS A 82 -0.35 3.80 -6.21
C CYS A 82 -0.92 2.54 -5.57
N ILE A 83 -0.32 1.40 -5.90
CA ILE A 83 -0.65 0.09 -5.35
C ILE A 83 0.63 -0.51 -4.79
N VAL A 84 0.55 -1.02 -3.56
CA VAL A 84 1.61 -1.80 -2.94
C VAL A 84 1.17 -3.26 -2.93
N LEU A 85 1.91 -4.14 -3.62
CA LEU A 85 1.66 -5.58 -3.56
C LEU A 85 2.32 -6.16 -2.32
N MET A 86 1.55 -6.86 -1.49
CA MET A 86 2.06 -7.48 -0.27
C MET A 86 1.42 -8.83 -0.01
N THR A 87 2.16 -9.74 0.65
CA THR A 87 1.64 -11.05 1.07
C THR A 87 1.01 -11.01 2.46
N GLY A 88 1.11 -9.89 3.16
CA GLY A 88 0.51 -9.70 4.47
C GLY A 88 0.88 -8.38 5.11
N PHE A 89 0.15 -8.01 6.14
CA PHE A 89 0.43 -6.81 6.94
C PHE A 89 0.35 -7.14 8.43
N ASN A 90 1.06 -6.34 9.22
CA ASN A 90 1.14 -6.53 10.66
C ASN A 90 0.23 -5.53 11.37
N LEU A 91 -0.58 -6.02 12.31
CA LEU A 91 -1.34 -5.22 13.26
C LEU A 91 -0.90 -5.56 14.69
N LYS A 92 -1.09 -4.61 15.61
CA LYS A 92 -0.99 -4.87 17.05
C LYS A 92 -2.41 -4.99 17.59
N ASP A 93 -2.70 -6.08 18.30
CA ASP A 93 -3.96 -6.22 19.00
C ASP A 93 -4.01 -5.31 20.26
N GLN A 94 -5.15 -5.28 20.92
CA GLN A 94 -5.38 -4.45 22.12
C GLN A 94 -4.38 -4.71 23.26
N ASN A 95 -3.75 -5.89 23.28
CA ASN A 95 -2.71 -6.27 24.24
C ASN A 95 -1.29 -5.95 23.72
N GLY A 96 -1.17 -5.24 22.58
CA GLY A 96 0.10 -4.93 21.94
C GLY A 96 0.76 -6.10 21.24
N LYS A 97 0.10 -7.27 21.17
CA LYS A 97 0.62 -8.47 20.51
C LYS A 97 0.48 -8.35 19.00
N ARG A 98 1.56 -8.65 18.29
CA ARG A 98 1.57 -8.63 16.83
C ARG A 98 0.71 -9.74 16.25
N ARG A 99 -0.09 -9.39 15.25
CA ARG A 99 -0.87 -10.28 14.40
C ARG A 99 -0.51 -10.05 12.96
N VAL A 100 -0.50 -11.10 12.16
CA VAL A 100 -0.28 -11.04 10.72
C VAL A 100 -1.59 -11.34 10.01
N ILE A 101 -1.96 -10.49 9.09
CA ILE A 101 -3.10 -10.68 8.20
C ILE A 101 -2.55 -11.04 6.82
N SER A 102 -2.98 -12.13 6.24
CA SER A 102 -2.57 -12.62 4.92
C SER A 102 -3.72 -13.31 4.22
N CYS A 103 -3.56 -13.59 2.93
CA CYS A 103 -4.48 -14.52 2.27
C CYS A 103 -4.26 -15.96 2.77
N ILE A 104 -5.33 -16.74 2.78
CA ILE A 104 -5.32 -18.15 3.22
C ILE A 104 -4.37 -18.99 2.36
N ASP A 105 -4.35 -18.73 1.05
CA ASP A 105 -3.50 -19.41 0.08
C ASP A 105 -2.09 -18.80 -0.03
N GLY A 106 -1.80 -17.75 0.74
CA GLY A 106 -0.54 -17.02 0.68
C GLY A 106 -0.38 -16.12 -0.55
N ALA A 107 -1.41 -15.96 -1.37
CA ALA A 107 -1.37 -15.08 -2.54
C ALA A 107 -1.15 -13.60 -2.14
N PRO A 108 -0.43 -12.83 -2.95
CA PRO A 108 -0.29 -11.41 -2.73
C PRO A 108 -1.60 -10.67 -3.05
N PHE A 109 -1.84 -9.58 -2.34
CA PHE A 109 -2.94 -8.65 -2.59
C PHE A 109 -2.44 -7.22 -2.76
N GLY A 110 -3.17 -6.43 -3.53
CA GLY A 110 -2.87 -5.02 -3.75
C GLY A 110 -3.51 -4.14 -2.70
N VAL A 111 -2.72 -3.25 -2.13
CA VAL A 111 -3.19 -2.25 -1.17
C VAL A 111 -3.15 -0.87 -1.79
N ALA A 112 -4.24 -0.12 -1.64
CA ALA A 112 -4.32 1.26 -2.09
C ALA A 112 -3.36 2.17 -1.34
N GLY A 113 -2.64 3.00 -2.08
CA GLY A 113 -1.74 4.01 -1.55
C GLY A 113 -1.80 5.31 -2.34
N ILE A 114 -1.15 6.30 -1.79
CA ILE A 114 -0.88 7.60 -2.43
C ILE A 114 0.60 7.89 -2.33
N TRP A 115 1.14 8.62 -3.30
CA TRP A 115 2.57 8.94 -3.32
C TRP A 115 2.83 10.41 -3.59
N GLU A 116 4.01 10.86 -3.21
CA GLU A 116 4.50 12.22 -3.43
C GLU A 116 5.90 12.21 -4.01
N ASN A 117 6.20 13.29 -4.74
CA ASN A 117 7.53 13.57 -5.26
C ASN A 117 8.02 14.86 -4.61
N TRP A 118 8.86 14.73 -3.60
CA TRP A 118 9.42 15.86 -2.86
C TRP A 118 10.85 16.14 -3.28
N LYS A 119 11.18 17.40 -3.47
CA LYS A 119 12.54 17.83 -3.75
C LYS A 119 13.17 18.32 -2.46
N ASP A 120 14.21 17.66 -2.01
CA ASP A 120 14.96 18.08 -0.82
C ASP A 120 15.63 19.42 -1.10
N PRO A 121 15.32 20.50 -0.38
CA PRO A 121 15.88 21.82 -0.61
C PRO A 121 17.37 21.91 -0.28
N LEU A 122 17.88 21.06 0.60
CA LEU A 122 19.30 21.05 0.99
C LEU A 122 20.18 20.33 -0.04
N THR A 123 19.69 19.23 -0.59
CA THR A 123 20.48 18.38 -1.50
C THR A 123 20.06 18.52 -2.96
N SER A 124 18.94 19.20 -3.23
CA SER A 124 18.28 19.28 -4.54
C SER A 124 17.89 17.94 -5.16
N ARG A 125 17.92 16.85 -4.39
CA ARG A 125 17.53 15.49 -4.83
C ARG A 125 16.04 15.31 -4.73
N TRP A 126 15.49 14.57 -5.71
CA TRP A 126 14.11 14.13 -5.69
C TRP A 126 13.97 12.84 -4.86
N GLU A 127 12.99 12.82 -3.99
CA GLU A 127 12.61 11.64 -3.20
C GLU A 127 11.13 11.33 -3.43
N ARG A 128 10.85 10.07 -3.80
CA ARG A 128 9.48 9.59 -3.91
C ARG A 128 9.10 8.83 -2.65
N THR A 129 7.99 9.26 -2.07
CA THR A 129 7.50 8.72 -0.81
C THR A 129 6.03 8.32 -0.94
N PHE A 130 5.55 7.39 -0.11
CA PHE A 130 4.17 6.96 -0.16
C PHE A 130 3.57 6.73 1.23
N ALA A 131 2.24 6.72 1.28
CA ALA A 131 1.45 6.28 2.42
C ALA A 131 0.39 5.28 1.97
N ILE A 132 0.09 4.30 2.82
CA ILE A 132 -0.99 3.33 2.62
C ILE A 132 -2.31 3.96 3.07
N ILE A 133 -3.37 3.74 2.29
CA ILE A 133 -4.72 4.16 2.68
C ILE A 133 -5.32 3.10 3.59
N THR A 134 -5.95 3.56 4.67
CA THR A 134 -6.66 2.69 5.62
C THR A 134 -8.15 2.99 5.62
N VAL A 135 -8.93 1.94 5.87
CA VAL A 135 -10.39 1.93 5.99
C VAL A 135 -10.80 1.29 7.32
N PRO A 136 -12.05 1.38 7.78
CA PRO A 136 -12.53 0.63 8.92
C PRO A 136 -12.26 -0.87 8.75
N ALA A 137 -11.98 -1.55 9.84
CA ALA A 137 -11.73 -2.99 9.83
C ALA A 137 -13.00 -3.76 9.43
N ASN A 138 -12.84 -4.86 8.69
CA ASN A 138 -13.92 -5.82 8.44
C ASN A 138 -14.19 -6.68 9.71
N LYS A 139 -15.21 -7.54 9.64
CA LYS A 139 -15.60 -8.40 10.77
C LYS A 139 -14.48 -9.31 11.28
N LEU A 140 -13.59 -9.76 10.40
CA LEU A 140 -12.46 -10.62 10.75
C LEU A 140 -11.39 -9.86 11.55
N ILE A 141 -11.12 -8.60 11.17
CA ILE A 141 -10.02 -7.81 11.72
C ILE A 141 -10.46 -6.96 12.90
N ALA A 142 -11.72 -6.55 12.97
CA ALA A 142 -12.25 -5.71 14.03
C ALA A 142 -11.95 -6.16 15.48
N PRO A 143 -11.93 -7.49 15.80
CA PRO A 143 -11.51 -7.94 17.12
C PRO A 143 -10.02 -7.69 17.43
N VAL A 144 -9.20 -7.44 16.42
CA VAL A 144 -7.75 -7.22 16.55
C VAL A 144 -7.42 -5.72 16.54
N HIS A 145 -7.99 -5.00 15.58
CA HIS A 145 -7.70 -3.60 15.35
C HIS A 145 -8.89 -2.91 14.65
N ASP A 146 -9.12 -1.64 14.91
CA ASP A 146 -10.23 -0.85 14.33
C ASP A 146 -10.03 -0.46 12.86
N ARG A 147 -8.80 -0.60 12.34
CA ARG A 147 -8.42 -0.22 10.97
C ARG A 147 -7.75 -1.37 10.24
N MET A 148 -7.89 -1.35 8.90
CA MET A 148 -7.17 -2.21 7.98
C MET A 148 -6.71 -1.42 6.74
N PRO A 149 -5.69 -1.88 6.01
CA PRO A 149 -5.38 -1.33 4.69
C PRO A 149 -6.57 -1.46 3.73
N ALA A 150 -6.75 -0.50 2.83
CA ALA A 150 -7.72 -0.60 1.75
C ALA A 150 -7.20 -1.60 0.71
N ILE A 151 -7.66 -2.85 0.80
CA ILE A 151 -7.32 -3.91 -0.16
C ILE A 151 -8.19 -3.74 -1.40
N LEU A 152 -7.54 -3.71 -2.56
CA LEU A 152 -8.19 -3.58 -3.86
C LEU A 152 -8.37 -4.95 -4.52
N HIS A 153 -9.48 -5.16 -5.21
CA HIS A 153 -9.60 -6.30 -6.12
C HIS A 153 -8.74 -6.07 -7.38
N ASN A 154 -8.15 -7.11 -7.93
CA ASN A 154 -7.26 -7.01 -9.09
C ASN A 154 -7.92 -6.31 -10.30
N ARG A 155 -9.23 -6.52 -10.50
CA ARG A 155 -10.02 -5.86 -11.55
C ARG A 155 -10.08 -4.33 -11.42
N ASP A 156 -9.86 -3.80 -10.22
CA ASP A 156 -9.96 -2.38 -9.89
C ASP A 156 -8.61 -1.65 -9.93
N PHE A 157 -7.50 -2.37 -10.13
CA PHE A 157 -6.16 -1.80 -10.15
C PHE A 157 -6.01 -0.70 -11.22
N GLY A 158 -6.44 -0.98 -12.44
CA GLY A 158 -6.38 -0.02 -13.54
C GLY A 158 -7.21 1.24 -13.27
N ARG A 159 -8.40 1.07 -12.69
CA ARG A 159 -9.25 2.18 -12.28
C ARG A 159 -8.62 2.99 -11.15
N TRP A 160 -8.05 2.32 -10.15
CA TRP A 160 -7.41 2.97 -9.00
C TRP A 160 -6.24 3.88 -9.39
N ILE A 161 -5.30 3.40 -10.21
CA ILE A 161 -4.16 4.21 -10.67
C ILE A 161 -4.49 5.05 -11.91
N GLY A 162 -5.68 4.89 -12.48
CA GLY A 162 -6.14 5.59 -13.68
C GLY A 162 -6.37 7.09 -13.46
N PRO A 163 -6.85 7.79 -14.52
CA PRO A 163 -7.04 9.23 -14.51
C PRO A 163 -8.31 9.69 -13.77
N GLU A 164 -9.13 8.78 -13.25
CA GLU A 164 -10.35 9.11 -12.53
C GLU A 164 -10.06 10.02 -11.32
N ASP A 165 -10.79 11.12 -11.18
CA ASP A 165 -10.50 12.12 -10.14
C ASP A 165 -10.77 11.62 -8.73
N ASN A 166 -11.79 10.79 -8.53
CA ASN A 166 -12.24 10.37 -7.20
C ASN A 166 -12.80 8.94 -7.16
N PRO A 167 -11.95 7.89 -7.23
CA PRO A 167 -12.38 6.50 -7.09
C PRO A 167 -12.60 6.11 -5.61
N HIS A 168 -13.31 6.93 -4.84
CA HIS A 168 -13.49 6.76 -3.40
C HIS A 168 -14.34 5.54 -3.05
N ASP A 169 -15.23 5.12 -3.94
CA ASP A 169 -16.03 3.91 -3.81
C ASP A 169 -15.20 2.63 -3.74
N LEU A 170 -13.94 2.65 -4.19
CA LEU A 170 -12.99 1.55 -4.04
C LEU A 170 -12.37 1.47 -2.62
N LEU A 171 -12.50 2.53 -1.82
CA LEU A 171 -11.93 2.59 -0.47
C LEU A 171 -12.92 2.08 0.57
N VAL A 172 -13.20 0.80 0.49
CA VAL A 172 -14.12 0.10 1.40
C VAL A 172 -13.42 -1.03 2.16
N SER A 173 -14.02 -1.44 3.27
CA SER A 173 -13.53 -2.62 4.00
C SER A 173 -13.60 -3.85 3.11
N TYR A 174 -12.49 -4.57 2.99
CA TYR A 174 -12.43 -5.77 2.17
C TYR A 174 -13.38 -6.84 2.69
N ALA A 175 -14.28 -7.30 1.82
CA ALA A 175 -15.36 -8.23 2.17
C ALA A 175 -15.06 -9.69 1.83
N GLY A 176 -13.86 -10.00 1.30
CA GLY A 176 -13.48 -11.36 0.93
C GLY A 176 -13.26 -12.26 2.15
N ASP A 177 -13.60 -13.56 1.98
CA ASP A 177 -13.43 -14.58 3.02
C ASP A 177 -12.06 -15.28 2.95
N ASP A 178 -11.17 -14.78 2.12
CA ASP A 178 -9.85 -15.32 1.81
C ASP A 178 -8.72 -14.80 2.72
N LEU A 179 -9.05 -13.96 3.69
CA LEU A 179 -8.08 -13.47 4.68
C LEU A 179 -8.05 -14.35 5.93
N VAL A 180 -6.88 -14.43 6.55
CA VAL A 180 -6.65 -15.10 7.83
C VAL A 180 -5.84 -14.22 8.77
N VAL A 181 -6.16 -14.31 10.07
CA VAL A 181 -5.41 -13.68 11.15
C VAL A 181 -4.53 -14.73 11.83
N SER A 182 -3.23 -14.59 11.71
CA SER A 182 -2.25 -15.51 12.27
C SER A 182 -1.38 -14.85 13.35
N PRO A 183 -0.88 -15.60 14.34
CA PRO A 183 0.21 -15.09 15.16
C PRO A 183 1.43 -14.81 14.27
N PRO A 184 2.35 -13.89 14.68
CA PRO A 184 3.57 -13.66 13.92
C PRO A 184 4.35 -14.97 13.80
N ALA A 185 4.93 -15.22 12.62
CA ALA A 185 5.81 -16.38 12.44
C ALA A 185 6.88 -16.36 13.54
N GLY A 186 6.94 -17.42 14.33
CA GLY A 186 7.93 -17.57 15.38
C GLY A 186 9.32 -17.45 14.75
N LYS A 187 10.22 -16.69 15.38
CA LYS A 187 11.63 -16.75 15.00
C LYS A 187 12.04 -18.22 15.08
N SER A 188 12.35 -18.82 13.94
CA SER A 188 12.94 -20.15 13.92
C SER A 188 14.12 -20.14 14.89
N ARG A 189 14.02 -20.84 16.02
CA ARG A 189 15.15 -21.10 16.89
C ARG A 189 16.12 -21.94 16.04
N ARG A 190 17.21 -21.33 15.59
CA ARG A 190 18.36 -22.12 15.15
C ARG A 190 18.69 -23.05 16.32
N ARG A 191 18.48 -24.32 16.12
CA ARG A 191 19.02 -25.35 17.01
C ARG A 191 20.55 -25.24 16.96
N PRO A 192 21.21 -25.37 18.10
CA PRO A 192 22.66 -25.38 18.20
C PRO A 192 23.26 -26.54 17.40
#